data_ae2e6649f0b3b6bff867138f33af9c51
#
_entry.id   ae2e6649f0b3b6bff867138f33af9c51
#
_cell.length_a   1.000
_cell.length_b   1.000
_cell.length_c   1.000
_cell.angle_alpha   90.00
_cell.angle_beta   90.00
_cell.angle_gamma   90.00
#
_symmetry.space_group_name_H-M   'P 1'
#
loop_
_entity.id
_entity.type
_entity.pdbx_description
1 polymer ?
#
loop_
_entity_poly.entity_id
_entity_poly.type
_entity_poly.pdbx_seq_one_letter_code
_entity_poly.pdbx_strand_id
1 'polypeptide(L)'
;MTVKPDRWIRKMALEHKMIEPFEDRQVRDGVISYGVSSYGYDLRVADEFRIFTNVNSTIVDPKHFDARSFVEFKGPVCIIPPNSFALGRSVEYFRIPRNVLTICLGKSTYARCGIIVNVTPFEPEWEGFVT
;
A
#
# COMPACT_ATOMS: atom_id res chain seq x y z
N MET A 1 13.62 20.53 5.81
CA MET A 1 12.72 19.35 5.57
C MET A 1 11.93 19.60 4.30
N THR A 2 11.95 18.69 3.33
CA THR A 2 11.35 18.91 2.02
C THR A 2 10.74 17.63 1.46
N VAL A 3 9.70 17.77 0.63
CA VAL A 3 9.21 16.70 -0.23
C VAL A 3 10.29 16.37 -1.27
N LYS A 4 10.56 15.09 -1.47
CA LYS A 4 11.65 14.64 -2.34
C LYS A 4 11.16 14.44 -3.79
N PRO A 5 11.91 14.94 -4.79
CA PRO A 5 11.57 14.76 -6.18
C PRO A 5 11.93 13.37 -6.72
N ASP A 6 11.44 13.06 -7.90
CA ASP A 6 11.65 11.80 -8.61
C ASP A 6 13.12 11.40 -8.73
N ARG A 7 14.02 12.35 -9.04
CA ARG A 7 15.47 12.09 -9.15
C ARG A 7 16.06 11.56 -7.84
N TRP A 8 15.58 12.07 -6.69
CA TRP A 8 16.02 11.60 -5.39
C TRP A 8 15.46 10.21 -5.09
N ILE A 9 14.18 9.98 -5.43
CA ILE A 9 13.52 8.68 -5.24
C ILE A 9 14.24 7.60 -6.08
N ARG A 10 14.53 7.89 -7.36
CA ARG A 10 15.32 6.99 -8.23
C ARG A 10 16.68 6.65 -7.64
N LYS A 11 17.42 7.67 -7.19
CA LYS A 11 18.71 7.46 -6.55
C LYS A 11 18.62 6.51 -5.36
N MET A 12 17.69 6.78 -4.45
CA MET A 12 17.52 5.96 -3.25
C MET A 12 17.04 4.54 -3.57
N ALA A 13 16.17 4.38 -4.55
CA ALA A 13 15.71 3.05 -4.98
C ALA A 13 16.84 2.23 -5.62
N LEU A 14 17.64 2.83 -6.49
CA LEU A 14 18.71 2.13 -7.22
C LEU A 14 19.95 1.88 -6.37
N GLU A 15 20.39 2.85 -5.58
CA GLU A 15 21.62 2.75 -4.79
C GLU A 15 21.40 2.08 -3.42
N HIS A 16 20.25 2.26 -2.80
CA HIS A 16 19.95 1.79 -1.44
C HIS A 16 18.78 0.82 -1.35
N LYS A 17 18.20 0.43 -2.49
CA LYS A 17 17.07 -0.50 -2.57
C LYS A 17 15.88 -0.07 -1.69
N MET A 18 15.62 1.24 -1.63
CA MET A 18 14.53 1.80 -0.83
C MET A 18 13.18 1.25 -1.25
N ILE A 19 12.99 0.96 -2.54
CA ILE A 19 11.77 0.38 -3.13
C ILE A 19 12.20 -0.78 -4.04
N GLU A 20 11.69 -1.97 -3.81
CA GLU A 20 11.98 -3.17 -4.61
C GLU A 20 10.71 -4.02 -4.85
N PRO A 21 10.37 -4.42 -6.09
CA PRO A 21 10.95 -3.95 -7.36
C PRO A 21 10.64 -2.47 -7.60
N PHE A 22 11.51 -1.77 -8.28
CA PHE A 22 11.36 -0.35 -8.55
C PHE A 22 11.03 -0.09 -10.02
N GLU A 23 9.93 0.62 -10.27
CA GLU A 23 9.58 1.10 -11.60
C GLU A 23 9.97 2.57 -11.73
N ASP A 24 10.94 2.87 -12.60
CA ASP A 24 11.57 4.19 -12.71
C ASP A 24 10.78 5.22 -13.53
N ARG A 25 9.57 4.86 -13.96
CA ARG A 25 8.65 5.70 -14.73
C ARG A 25 7.20 5.41 -14.35
N GLN A 26 6.29 6.27 -14.78
CA GLN A 26 4.86 6.01 -14.68
C GLN A 26 4.41 5.06 -15.79
N VAL A 27 4.01 3.85 -15.42
CA VAL A 27 3.35 2.90 -16.32
C VAL A 27 1.86 3.20 -16.35
N ARG A 28 1.29 3.44 -17.54
CA ARG A 28 -0.11 3.90 -17.71
C ARG A 28 -0.93 3.09 -18.70
N ASP A 29 -0.29 2.32 -19.56
CA ASP A 29 -0.96 1.66 -20.67
C ASP A 29 -1.83 0.49 -20.20
N GLY A 30 -3.15 0.66 -20.32
CA GLY A 30 -4.13 -0.37 -19.98
C GLY A 30 -4.24 -0.71 -18.49
N VAL A 31 -3.61 0.08 -17.61
CA VAL A 31 -3.58 -0.15 -16.16
C VAL A 31 -3.81 1.13 -15.38
N ILE A 32 -4.21 1.01 -14.12
CA ILE A 32 -4.13 2.11 -13.18
C ILE A 32 -2.64 2.39 -12.94
N SER A 33 -2.22 3.63 -13.17
CA SER A 33 -0.81 3.98 -13.22
C SER A 33 -0.06 3.64 -11.93
N TYR A 34 1.15 3.13 -12.09
CA TYR A 34 2.08 2.84 -11.01
C TYR A 34 3.50 3.24 -11.39
N GLY A 35 4.40 3.28 -10.40
CA GLY A 35 5.79 3.67 -10.58
C GLY A 35 6.08 5.07 -10.08
N VAL A 36 7.30 5.56 -10.37
CA VAL A 36 7.74 6.87 -9.89
C VAL A 36 6.97 8.01 -10.54
N SER A 37 6.55 8.97 -9.73
CA SER A 37 5.96 10.23 -10.15
C SER A 37 6.89 11.39 -9.80
N SER A 38 6.48 12.64 -10.10
CA SER A 38 7.34 13.81 -9.90
C SER A 38 7.80 13.99 -8.44
N TYR A 39 6.97 13.62 -7.47
CA TYR A 39 7.24 13.78 -6.04
C TYR A 39 6.78 12.59 -5.19
N GLY A 40 6.70 11.42 -5.78
CA GLY A 40 6.23 10.23 -5.07
C GLY A 40 6.38 8.96 -5.88
N TYR A 41 5.79 7.91 -5.34
CA TYR A 41 5.77 6.60 -5.97
C TYR A 41 4.39 5.97 -5.81
N ASP A 42 3.77 5.61 -6.93
CA ASP A 42 2.51 4.89 -6.93
C ASP A 42 2.79 3.39 -6.79
N LEU A 43 2.54 2.84 -5.62
CA LEU A 43 2.74 1.42 -5.34
C LEU A 43 1.61 0.56 -5.92
N ARG A 44 1.88 -0.73 -6.08
CA ARG A 44 0.91 -1.72 -6.53
C ARG A 44 0.41 -2.56 -5.37
N VAL A 45 -0.82 -3.02 -5.46
CA VAL A 45 -1.36 -4.02 -4.54
C VAL A 45 -1.17 -5.41 -5.14
N ALA A 46 -0.65 -6.35 -4.35
CA ALA A 46 -0.48 -7.75 -4.74
C ALA A 46 -1.84 -8.48 -4.81
N ASP A 47 -1.83 -9.70 -5.26
CA ASP A 47 -3.03 -10.55 -5.43
C ASP A 47 -3.45 -11.29 -4.15
N GLU A 48 -2.94 -10.88 -3.00
CA GLU A 48 -3.23 -11.47 -1.68
C GLU A 48 -3.98 -10.48 -0.82
N PHE A 49 -5.13 -10.90 -0.31
CA PHE A 49 -6.05 -10.06 0.47
C PHE A 49 -6.56 -10.79 1.70
N ARG A 50 -6.96 -10.00 2.70
CA ARG A 50 -7.77 -10.44 3.82
C ARG A 50 -9.03 -9.61 3.87
N ILE A 51 -10.18 -10.24 3.67
CA ILE A 51 -11.47 -9.58 3.63
C ILE A 51 -12.13 -9.69 5.00
N PHE A 52 -12.52 -8.55 5.58
CA PHE A 52 -13.17 -8.52 6.87
C PHE A 52 -14.57 -9.13 6.82
N THR A 53 -14.90 -9.95 7.83
CA THR A 53 -16.22 -10.50 8.06
C THR A 53 -16.58 -10.43 9.55
N ASN A 54 -17.84 -10.12 9.86
CA ASN A 54 -18.35 -10.11 11.21
C ASN A 54 -19.17 -11.35 11.57
N VAL A 55 -19.12 -12.40 10.75
CA VAL A 55 -19.89 -13.63 10.97
C VAL A 55 -19.45 -14.36 12.24
N ASN A 56 -18.17 -14.33 12.57
CA ASN A 56 -17.59 -15.06 13.68
C ASN A 56 -17.36 -14.20 14.93
N SER A 57 -17.54 -12.88 14.85
CA SER A 57 -17.33 -11.97 15.97
C SER A 57 -18.19 -10.72 15.81
N THR A 58 -18.84 -10.29 16.88
CA THR A 58 -19.63 -9.07 16.92
C THR A 58 -18.85 -7.85 17.41
N ILE A 59 -17.62 -8.07 17.88
CA ILE A 59 -16.77 -7.03 18.47
C ILE A 59 -15.42 -7.02 17.73
N VAL A 60 -14.97 -5.83 17.36
CA VAL A 60 -13.60 -5.59 16.88
C VAL A 60 -12.84 -4.87 17.99
N ASP A 61 -11.98 -5.62 18.70
CA ASP A 61 -11.15 -5.11 19.78
C ASP A 61 -9.70 -5.11 19.31
N PRO A 62 -9.04 -3.94 19.19
CA PRO A 62 -7.64 -3.89 18.75
C PRO A 62 -6.67 -4.53 19.74
N LYS A 63 -7.07 -4.74 21.00
CA LYS A 63 -6.26 -5.42 22.01
C LYS A 63 -6.40 -6.94 21.96
N HIS A 64 -7.54 -7.43 21.47
CA HIS A 64 -7.89 -8.84 21.40
C HIS A 64 -8.56 -9.16 20.07
N PHE A 65 -7.85 -8.89 18.98
CA PHE A 65 -8.38 -9.05 17.64
C PHE A 65 -8.59 -10.54 17.31
N ASP A 66 -9.81 -10.90 16.91
CA ASP A 66 -10.14 -12.26 16.49
C ASP A 66 -9.74 -12.48 15.03
N ALA A 67 -8.74 -13.33 14.80
CA ALA A 67 -8.26 -13.65 13.45
C ALA A 67 -9.35 -14.27 12.54
N ARG A 68 -10.40 -14.85 13.12
CA ARG A 68 -11.56 -15.37 12.36
C ARG A 68 -12.42 -14.26 11.73
N SER A 69 -12.14 -12.99 12.09
CA SER A 69 -12.77 -11.83 11.45
C SER A 69 -12.24 -11.54 10.05
N PHE A 70 -11.23 -12.27 9.58
CA PHE A 70 -10.73 -12.18 8.21
C PHE A 70 -10.86 -13.48 7.45
N VAL A 71 -11.23 -13.35 6.17
CA VAL A 71 -11.17 -14.42 5.17
C VAL A 71 -10.01 -14.11 4.23
N GLU A 72 -9.08 -15.07 4.10
CA GLU A 72 -7.98 -14.96 3.16
C GLU A 72 -8.48 -15.22 1.73
N PHE A 73 -8.05 -14.37 0.81
CA PHE A 73 -8.38 -14.47 -0.61
C PHE A 73 -7.14 -14.20 -1.45
N LYS A 74 -6.95 -15.00 -2.49
CA LYS A 74 -5.90 -14.79 -3.48
C LYS A 74 -6.50 -14.80 -4.89
N GLY A 75 -6.24 -13.74 -5.64
CA GLY A 75 -6.72 -13.63 -7.01
C GLY A 75 -6.50 -12.22 -7.60
N PRO A 76 -6.69 -12.09 -8.91
CA PRO A 76 -6.42 -10.83 -9.63
C PRO A 76 -7.46 -9.74 -9.33
N VAL A 77 -8.61 -10.09 -8.78
CA VAL A 77 -9.70 -9.17 -8.44
C VAL A 77 -10.20 -9.48 -7.04
N CYS A 78 -10.22 -8.47 -6.18
CA CYS A 78 -10.79 -8.57 -4.84
C CYS A 78 -12.13 -7.84 -4.81
N ILE A 79 -13.19 -8.54 -4.41
CA ILE A 79 -14.52 -7.97 -4.19
C ILE A 79 -14.66 -7.63 -2.71
N ILE A 80 -14.86 -6.34 -2.39
CA ILE A 80 -15.10 -5.88 -1.05
C ILE A 80 -16.60 -5.79 -0.84
N PRO A 81 -17.19 -6.60 0.07
CA PRO A 81 -18.63 -6.56 0.34
C PRO A 81 -19.06 -5.21 0.95
N PRO A 82 -20.35 -4.84 0.85
CA PRO A 82 -20.89 -3.69 1.57
C PRO A 82 -20.61 -3.79 3.09
N ASN A 83 -20.33 -2.65 3.73
CA ASN A 83 -20.02 -2.56 5.17
C ASN A 83 -18.84 -3.42 5.61
N SER A 84 -17.90 -3.66 4.71
CA SER A 84 -16.68 -4.40 4.98
C SER A 84 -15.45 -3.62 4.49
N PHE A 85 -14.29 -4.18 4.70
CA PHE A 85 -13.03 -3.67 4.17
C PHE A 85 -12.10 -4.85 3.87
N ALA A 86 -11.04 -4.58 3.13
CA ALA A 86 -10.03 -5.57 2.86
C ALA A 86 -8.64 -5.02 3.23
N LEU A 87 -7.78 -5.89 3.71
CA LEU A 87 -6.36 -5.64 3.83
C LEU A 87 -5.68 -6.17 2.57
N GLY A 88 -4.93 -5.32 1.90
CA GLY A 88 -4.09 -5.67 0.78
C GLY A 88 -2.62 -5.51 1.13
N ARG A 89 -1.76 -6.20 0.43
CA ARG A 89 -0.31 -6.10 0.59
C ARG A 89 0.30 -5.46 -0.65
N SER A 90 1.32 -4.62 -0.47
CA SER A 90 2.07 -4.08 -1.62
C SER A 90 2.84 -5.16 -2.36
N VAL A 91 3.01 -4.97 -3.68
CA VAL A 91 3.97 -5.74 -4.49
C VAL A 91 5.39 -5.35 -4.08
N GLU A 92 5.61 -4.07 -3.89
CA GLU A 92 6.90 -3.49 -3.52
C GLU A 92 7.24 -3.75 -2.06
N TYR A 93 8.50 -4.05 -1.82
CA TYR A 93 9.14 -4.09 -0.51
C TYR A 93 9.85 -2.75 -0.28
N PHE A 94 9.70 -2.18 0.90
CA PHE A 94 10.23 -0.86 1.26
C PHE A 94 11.31 -0.96 2.33
N ARG A 95 12.35 -0.13 2.19
CA ARG A 95 13.41 0.08 3.19
C ARG A 95 13.55 1.58 3.40
N ILE A 96 12.90 2.09 4.43
CA ILE A 96 12.85 3.53 4.68
C ILE A 96 14.10 3.98 5.40
N PRO A 97 14.87 4.92 4.84
CA PRO A 97 16.08 5.43 5.50
C PRO A 97 15.77 6.15 6.82
N ARG A 98 16.77 6.18 7.71
CA ARG A 98 16.63 6.83 9.02
C ARG A 98 16.22 8.30 8.97
N ASN A 99 16.56 9.01 7.92
CA ASN A 99 16.28 10.45 7.76
C ASN A 99 15.06 10.72 6.87
N VAL A 100 14.20 9.72 6.66
CA VAL A 100 13.02 9.82 5.80
C VAL A 100 11.78 9.36 6.55
N LEU A 101 10.71 10.13 6.45
CA LEU A 101 9.35 9.72 6.77
C LEU A 101 8.57 9.63 5.46
N THR A 102 7.85 8.55 5.26
CA THR A 102 7.01 8.34 4.08
C THR A 102 5.55 8.42 4.46
N ILE A 103 4.80 9.26 3.76
CA ILE A 103 3.34 9.36 3.93
C ILE A 103 2.69 8.63 2.77
N CYS A 104 1.81 7.67 3.08
CA CYS A 104 1.02 6.96 2.10
C CYS A 104 -0.39 7.54 2.01
N LEU A 105 -0.86 7.77 0.79
CA LEU A 105 -2.18 8.31 0.50
C LEU A 105 -2.89 7.46 -0.54
N GLY A 106 -4.22 7.56 -0.57
CA GLY A 106 -5.01 6.96 -1.63
C GLY A 106 -4.82 7.66 -2.97
N LYS A 107 -5.19 6.96 -4.05
CA LYS A 107 -5.13 7.49 -5.42
C LYS A 107 -6.52 7.99 -5.85
N SER A 108 -6.55 9.12 -6.56
CA SER A 108 -7.82 9.74 -7.01
C SER A 108 -8.69 8.82 -7.85
N THR A 109 -8.07 7.92 -8.63
CA THR A 109 -8.80 6.92 -9.43
C THR A 109 -9.67 6.01 -8.56
N TYR A 110 -9.16 5.56 -7.43
CA TYR A 110 -9.91 4.75 -6.47
C TYR A 110 -10.88 5.59 -5.65
N ALA A 111 -10.48 6.78 -5.25
CA ALA A 111 -11.33 7.69 -4.47
C ALA A 111 -12.64 8.02 -5.21
N ARG A 112 -12.59 8.19 -6.52
CA ARG A 112 -13.78 8.42 -7.37
C ARG A 112 -14.74 7.23 -7.39
N CYS A 113 -14.26 6.04 -7.09
CA CYS A 113 -15.06 4.82 -6.97
C CYS A 113 -15.54 4.57 -5.53
N GLY A 114 -15.34 5.52 -4.62
CA GLY A 114 -15.68 5.37 -3.21
C GLY A 114 -14.73 4.48 -2.41
N ILE A 115 -13.56 4.17 -2.95
CA ILE A 115 -12.54 3.36 -2.26
C ILE A 115 -11.63 4.28 -1.46
N ILE A 116 -11.64 4.11 -0.15
CA ILE A 116 -10.78 4.85 0.76
C ILE A 116 -9.62 3.94 1.16
N VAL A 117 -8.40 4.47 1.03
CA VAL A 117 -7.19 3.79 1.47
C VAL A 117 -6.76 4.38 2.81
N ASN A 118 -6.68 3.54 3.82
CA ASN A 118 -6.20 3.90 5.15
C ASN A 118 -4.86 3.21 5.39
N VAL A 119 -3.79 3.99 5.40
CA VAL A 119 -2.42 3.50 5.65
C VAL A 119 -1.73 4.45 6.62
N THR A 120 -0.95 3.89 7.53
CA THR A 120 -0.12 4.67 8.44
C THR A 120 1.14 5.17 7.73
N PRO A 121 1.83 6.20 8.24
CA PRO A 121 3.16 6.58 7.75
C PRO A 121 4.14 5.39 7.83
N PHE A 122 5.09 5.34 6.90
CA PHE A 122 6.22 4.43 7.02
C PHE A 122 7.32 5.16 7.78
N GLU A 123 7.54 4.74 8.99
CA GLU A 123 8.49 5.38 9.90
C GLU A 123 9.93 5.22 9.42
N PRO A 124 10.84 6.14 9.83
CA PRO A 124 12.27 5.95 9.62
C PRO A 124 12.74 4.58 10.10
N GLU A 125 13.61 3.94 9.31
CA GLU A 125 14.17 2.60 9.56
C GLU A 125 13.14 1.45 9.48
N TRP A 126 11.87 1.74 9.14
CA TRP A 126 10.91 0.69 8.88
C TRP A 126 11.23 -0.04 7.56
N GLU A 127 11.06 -1.35 7.59
CA GLU A 127 11.32 -2.22 6.45
C GLU A 127 10.23 -3.28 6.35
N GLY A 128 9.69 -3.50 5.14
CA GLY A 128 8.65 -4.50 4.91
C GLY A 128 7.77 -4.25 3.69
N PHE A 129 6.79 -5.13 3.52
CA PHE A 129 5.65 -4.90 2.64
C PHE A 129 4.61 -4.05 3.35
N VAL A 130 3.97 -3.15 2.62
CA VAL A 130 2.89 -2.31 3.14
C VAL A 130 1.58 -3.11 3.16
N THR A 131 0.86 -2.99 4.25
CA THR A 131 -0.52 -3.49 4.37
C THR A 131 -1.49 -2.32 4.48
#